data_df3386845f0e40c0959d6af6feeed81c
#
_entry.id   df3386845f0e40c0959d6af6feeed81c
#
_cell.length_a   1.000
_cell.length_b   1.000
_cell.length_c   1.000
_cell.angle_alpha   90.00
_cell.angle_beta   90.00
_cell.angle_gamma   90.00
#
_symmetry.space_group_name_H-M   'P 1'
#
loop_
_entity.id
_entity.type
_entity.pdbx_description
1 polymer ?
#
loop_
_entity_poly.entity_id
_entity_poly.type
_entity_poly.pdbx_seq_one_letter_code
_entity_poly.pdbx_strand_id
1 'polypeptide(L)'
;MKRFLLLLCSSLRVFVAAQVTPSHHVIIVVEENHSYSQIIGNANLPFLNSLASRYSLATQYYANVHPSIGNYFMLTTGQIITNDAGHVPIITADNIVRRILTAGNTWKSYLESVPSTGYLGPDKFPYTRGHNPISYFSDVANSNVQRLNLVPFTHFHSDLTNHALPNYSFIVPNQQHNGHNCPPGTSPCSDSLILRTLDAWLKNNIGPLLSTPEFQQDGILIIVFDEGRESDTAHGGGHTATVIVGPKVKKAFRSSQFDQHQNVLRTALDALGIHHYPGQSATAVDMNVF
;
A
#
# COMPACT_ATOMS: atom_id res chain seq x y z
N MET A 1 67.25 20.12 1.49
CA MET A 1 65.94 19.94 0.82
C MET A 1 65.15 18.92 1.64
N LYS A 2 64.19 19.37 2.45
CA LYS A 2 63.28 18.49 3.23
C LYS A 2 61.98 18.28 2.40
N ARG A 3 61.72 17.02 2.00
CA ARG A 3 60.50 16.65 1.32
C ARG A 3 59.39 16.42 2.37
N PHE A 4 58.37 17.24 2.33
CA PHE A 4 57.12 17.02 3.08
C PHE A 4 56.24 16.03 2.30
N LEU A 5 55.94 14.89 2.92
CA LEU A 5 55.00 13.91 2.41
C LEU A 5 53.64 14.27 2.96
N LEU A 6 52.71 14.78 2.12
CA LEU A 6 51.31 14.97 2.47
C LEU A 6 50.63 13.61 2.40
N LEU A 7 50.20 13.08 3.55
CA LEU A 7 49.25 11.97 3.61
C LEU A 7 47.85 12.53 3.37
N LEU A 8 47.26 12.21 2.21
CA LEU A 8 45.83 12.40 1.96
C LEU A 8 45.09 11.29 2.71
N CYS A 9 44.42 11.64 3.83
CA CYS A 9 43.52 10.75 4.53
C CYS A 9 42.12 10.86 3.83
N SER A 10 41.81 9.95 2.88
CA SER A 10 40.49 9.83 2.31
C SER A 10 39.54 9.15 3.31
N SER A 11 38.69 9.93 3.97
CA SER A 11 37.63 9.40 4.81
C SER A 11 36.56 8.72 3.93
N LEU A 12 36.57 7.41 3.92
CA LEU A 12 35.51 6.60 3.33
C LEU A 12 34.24 6.81 4.18
N ARG A 13 33.28 7.61 3.69
CA ARG A 13 31.98 7.70 4.31
C ARG A 13 31.17 6.46 3.92
N VAL A 14 31.13 5.51 4.83
CA VAL A 14 30.19 4.40 4.72
C VAL A 14 28.77 4.97 4.93
N PHE A 15 28.01 5.10 3.86
CA PHE A 15 26.57 5.35 3.96
C PHE A 15 25.93 4.04 4.44
N VAL A 16 25.63 3.97 5.73
CA VAL A 16 24.70 2.94 6.23
C VAL A 16 23.32 3.36 5.74
N ALA A 17 22.77 2.64 4.78
CA ALA A 17 21.37 2.80 4.41
C ALA A 17 20.54 2.62 5.68
N ALA A 18 19.58 3.52 5.94
CA ALA A 18 18.69 3.37 7.07
C ALA A 18 17.89 2.09 6.86
N GLN A 19 18.09 1.13 7.74
CA GLN A 19 17.40 -0.16 7.68
C GLN A 19 15.95 0.02 8.10
N VAL A 20 15.01 -0.58 7.36
CA VAL A 20 13.60 -0.61 7.74
C VAL A 20 13.46 -1.18 9.15
N THR A 21 12.74 -0.48 10.00
CA THR A 21 12.55 -0.92 11.37
C THR A 21 11.55 -2.09 11.41
N PRO A 22 11.87 -3.21 12.08
CA PRO A 22 10.94 -4.34 12.20
C PRO A 22 9.60 -3.93 12.80
N SER A 23 8.54 -4.49 12.24
CA SER A 23 7.14 -4.28 12.62
C SER A 23 6.42 -5.62 12.72
N HIS A 24 5.53 -5.75 13.70
CA HIS A 24 4.64 -6.90 13.82
C HIS A 24 3.36 -6.72 12.99
N HIS A 25 3.02 -5.47 12.62
CA HIS A 25 1.81 -5.16 11.88
C HIS A 25 2.09 -4.16 10.76
N VAL A 26 2.05 -4.64 9.51
CA VAL A 26 2.14 -3.82 8.30
C VAL A 26 0.77 -3.76 7.64
N ILE A 27 0.24 -2.56 7.49
CA ILE A 27 -1.08 -2.30 6.94
C ILE A 27 -0.95 -1.47 5.67
N ILE A 28 -1.46 -1.97 4.55
CA ILE A 28 -1.53 -1.26 3.28
C ILE A 28 -2.98 -0.91 3.00
N VAL A 29 -3.26 0.36 2.73
CA VAL A 29 -4.56 0.83 2.22
C VAL A 29 -4.35 1.36 0.82
N VAL A 30 -5.11 0.86 -0.15
CA VAL A 30 -4.98 1.27 -1.55
C VAL A 30 -6.16 2.13 -1.95
N GLU A 31 -5.88 3.37 -2.31
CA GLU A 31 -6.82 4.37 -2.84
C GLU A 31 -6.63 4.52 -4.35
N GLU A 32 -7.53 5.22 -5.02
CA GLU A 32 -7.70 5.14 -6.48
C GLU A 32 -7.64 6.49 -7.20
N ASN A 33 -7.03 6.41 -8.43
CA ASN A 33 -7.18 7.29 -9.57
C ASN A 33 -7.00 8.79 -9.33
N HIS A 34 -6.12 9.20 -8.41
CA HIS A 34 -5.85 10.62 -8.20
C HIS A 34 -4.36 10.93 -8.22
N SER A 35 -3.98 11.93 -9.02
CA SER A 35 -2.61 12.43 -9.05
C SER A 35 -2.25 13.16 -7.76
N TYR A 36 -0.98 13.18 -7.42
CA TYR A 36 -0.40 13.82 -6.23
C TYR A 36 -0.92 15.25 -6.00
N SER A 37 -0.99 16.05 -7.06
CA SER A 37 -1.44 17.44 -6.98
C SER A 37 -2.93 17.60 -6.65
N GLN A 38 -3.73 16.56 -6.84
CA GLN A 38 -5.14 16.55 -6.47
C GLN A 38 -5.34 16.18 -5.00
N ILE A 39 -4.36 15.51 -4.39
CA ILE A 39 -4.44 14.91 -3.04
C ILE A 39 -3.72 15.78 -2.02
N ILE A 40 -2.43 16.07 -2.27
CA ILE A 40 -1.59 16.74 -1.27
C ILE A 40 -1.87 18.25 -1.27
N GLY A 41 -2.24 18.75 -0.08
CA GLY A 41 -2.65 20.14 0.12
C GLY A 41 -4.12 20.42 -0.19
N ASN A 42 -4.90 19.41 -0.63
CA ASN A 42 -6.32 19.60 -0.93
C ASN A 42 -7.17 19.68 0.35
N ALA A 43 -7.93 20.80 0.48
CA ALA A 43 -8.79 21.07 1.63
C ALA A 43 -9.94 20.05 1.83
N ASN A 44 -10.27 19.26 0.80
CA ASN A 44 -11.26 18.18 0.89
C ASN A 44 -10.72 16.90 1.56
N LEU A 45 -9.42 16.83 1.83
CA LEU A 45 -8.74 15.68 2.43
C LEU A 45 -8.01 16.06 3.73
N PRO A 46 -8.71 16.65 4.72
CA PRO A 46 -8.05 17.15 5.94
C PRO A 46 -7.40 16.06 6.77
N PHE A 47 -8.00 14.85 6.86
CA PHE A 47 -7.43 13.75 7.62
C PHE A 47 -6.16 13.22 6.96
N LEU A 48 -6.21 12.86 5.69
CA LEU A 48 -5.05 12.36 4.94
C LEU A 48 -3.91 13.37 4.94
N ASN A 49 -4.20 14.66 4.68
CA ASN A 49 -3.19 15.71 4.70
C ASN A 49 -2.62 15.96 6.10
N SER A 50 -3.40 15.75 7.17
CA SER A 50 -2.89 15.79 8.53
C SER A 50 -1.88 14.66 8.81
N LEU A 51 -2.12 13.46 8.28
CA LEU A 51 -1.18 12.34 8.36
C LEU A 51 0.08 12.65 7.54
N ALA A 52 -0.08 13.09 6.29
CA ALA A 52 1.03 13.49 5.44
C ALA A 52 1.90 14.57 6.08
N SER A 53 1.31 15.54 6.80
CA SER A 53 2.08 16.59 7.48
C SER A 53 2.83 16.12 8.72
N ARG A 54 2.24 15.18 9.47
CA ARG A 54 2.80 14.68 10.76
C ARG A 54 3.80 13.56 10.62
N TYR A 55 3.70 12.76 9.54
CA TYR A 55 4.52 11.58 9.30
C TYR A 55 5.33 11.72 8.02
N SER A 56 5.63 10.62 7.35
CA SER A 56 6.40 10.63 6.11
C SER A 56 5.51 10.68 4.88
N LEU A 57 5.88 11.52 3.93
CA LEU A 57 5.27 11.64 2.60
C LEU A 57 6.34 11.39 1.54
N ALA A 58 6.10 10.45 0.62
CA ALA A 58 6.90 10.28 -0.57
C ALA A 58 6.49 11.34 -1.60
N THR A 59 7.42 12.25 -1.96
CA THR A 59 7.16 13.37 -2.87
C THR A 59 7.49 13.05 -4.32
N GLN A 60 8.12 11.90 -4.59
CA GLN A 60 8.49 11.41 -5.90
C GLN A 60 8.04 9.95 -6.04
N TYR A 61 6.74 9.72 -5.78
CA TYR A 61 6.12 8.41 -5.89
C TYR A 61 5.27 8.32 -7.16
N TYR A 62 5.50 7.29 -7.96
CA TYR A 62 4.83 7.12 -9.24
C TYR A 62 4.24 5.72 -9.35
N ALA A 63 3.04 5.62 -9.90
CA ALA A 63 2.46 4.35 -10.29
C ALA A 63 3.18 3.76 -11.51
N ASN A 64 3.06 2.46 -11.71
CA ASN A 64 3.82 1.76 -12.75
C ASN A 64 3.11 1.78 -14.11
N VAL A 65 1.77 1.81 -14.12
CA VAL A 65 0.98 1.59 -15.33
C VAL A 65 -0.46 2.09 -15.17
N HIS A 66 -1.20 2.19 -16.28
CA HIS A 66 -2.65 2.17 -16.37
C HIS A 66 -3.10 0.89 -17.09
N PRO A 67 -4.26 0.29 -16.75
CA PRO A 67 -5.16 0.62 -15.64
C PRO A 67 -4.73 -0.03 -14.31
N SER A 68 -5.50 0.26 -13.27
CA SER A 68 -5.32 -0.13 -11.86
C SER A 68 -4.83 -1.55 -11.61
N ILE A 69 -5.38 -2.56 -12.26
CA ILE A 69 -5.07 -3.98 -12.01
C ILE A 69 -3.57 -4.31 -12.08
N GLY A 70 -2.83 -3.67 -13.01
CA GLY A 70 -1.38 -3.84 -13.14
C GLY A 70 -0.63 -3.34 -11.90
N ASN A 71 -1.09 -2.25 -11.30
CA ASN A 71 -0.53 -1.66 -10.09
C ASN A 71 -0.84 -2.49 -8.85
N TYR A 72 -2.06 -3.01 -8.72
CA TYR A 72 -2.42 -3.94 -7.65
C TYR A 72 -1.55 -5.22 -7.69
N PHE A 73 -1.26 -5.75 -8.88
CA PHE A 73 -0.29 -6.85 -9.02
C PHE A 73 1.12 -6.41 -8.68
N MET A 74 1.57 -5.23 -9.10
CA MET A 74 2.89 -4.72 -8.74
C MET A 74 3.07 -4.58 -7.23
N LEU A 75 2.06 -4.07 -6.51
CA LEU A 75 2.05 -3.97 -5.03
C LEU A 75 2.16 -5.33 -4.32
N THR A 76 1.84 -6.44 -5.00
CA THR A 76 1.70 -7.75 -4.35
C THR A 76 2.59 -8.84 -4.94
N THR A 77 3.10 -8.65 -6.17
CA THR A 77 3.99 -9.60 -6.85
C THR A 77 5.31 -8.98 -7.33
N GLY A 78 5.40 -7.63 -7.31
CA GLY A 78 6.50 -6.92 -7.95
C GLY A 78 6.50 -7.03 -9.48
N GLN A 79 5.36 -7.36 -10.10
CA GLN A 79 5.23 -7.54 -11.54
C GLN A 79 3.91 -6.98 -12.05
N ILE A 80 3.90 -6.38 -13.24
CA ILE A 80 2.68 -6.11 -14.00
C ILE A 80 2.28 -7.43 -14.66
N ILE A 81 1.41 -8.19 -14.02
CA ILE A 81 0.95 -9.49 -14.54
C ILE A 81 0.08 -9.29 -15.77
N THR A 82 -0.80 -8.30 -15.73
CA THR A 82 -1.71 -7.94 -16.82
C THR A 82 -2.22 -6.52 -16.64
N ASN A 83 -2.61 -5.91 -17.76
CA ASN A 83 -3.38 -4.64 -17.80
C ASN A 83 -4.83 -4.88 -18.27
N ASP A 84 -5.26 -6.14 -18.35
CA ASP A 84 -6.64 -6.48 -18.68
C ASP A 84 -7.49 -6.56 -17.41
N ALA A 85 -8.38 -5.57 -17.23
CA ALA A 85 -9.29 -5.52 -16.10
C ALA A 85 -10.27 -6.71 -16.05
N GLY A 86 -10.50 -7.39 -17.19
CA GLY A 86 -11.30 -8.61 -17.28
C GLY A 86 -10.52 -9.89 -16.96
N HIS A 87 -9.27 -9.80 -16.50
CA HIS A 87 -8.43 -10.96 -16.20
C HIS A 87 -9.06 -11.88 -15.15
N VAL A 88 -9.15 -13.17 -15.46
CA VAL A 88 -9.74 -14.19 -14.58
C VAL A 88 -8.81 -15.36 -14.24
N PRO A 89 -7.73 -15.65 -14.98
CA PRO A 89 -6.84 -16.77 -14.71
C PRO A 89 -6.18 -16.70 -13.34
N ILE A 90 -5.90 -17.89 -12.77
CA ILE A 90 -5.11 -18.04 -11.53
C ILE A 90 -3.64 -17.75 -11.83
N ILE A 91 -2.98 -17.02 -10.93
CA ILE A 91 -1.60 -16.59 -11.04
C ILE A 91 -0.71 -17.47 -10.17
N THR A 92 0.34 -18.03 -10.77
CA THR A 92 1.34 -18.86 -10.08
C THR A 92 2.63 -18.09 -9.76
N ALA A 93 2.74 -16.84 -10.21
CA ALA A 93 3.87 -15.98 -9.92
C ALA A 93 4.14 -15.90 -8.41
N ASP A 94 5.39 -15.66 -8.07
CA ASP A 94 5.79 -15.38 -6.70
C ASP A 94 5.11 -14.11 -6.18
N ASN A 95 4.71 -14.11 -4.91
CA ASN A 95 3.83 -13.07 -4.38
C ASN A 95 4.03 -12.89 -2.86
N ILE A 96 3.52 -11.78 -2.35
CA ILE A 96 3.65 -11.43 -0.93
C ILE A 96 3.07 -12.48 0.01
N VAL A 97 1.93 -13.10 -0.34
CA VAL A 97 1.29 -14.12 0.52
C VAL A 97 2.19 -15.34 0.68
N ARG A 98 2.78 -15.82 -0.42
CA ARG A 98 3.75 -16.93 -0.37
C ARG A 98 4.92 -16.60 0.54
N ARG A 99 5.45 -15.39 0.48
CA ARG A 99 6.58 -14.95 1.30
C ARG A 99 6.22 -14.85 2.78
N ILE A 100 5.04 -14.31 3.08
CA ILE A 100 4.49 -14.22 4.43
C ILE A 100 4.31 -15.63 5.04
N LEU A 101 3.68 -16.55 4.31
CA LEU A 101 3.46 -17.92 4.77
C LEU A 101 4.77 -18.69 4.99
N THR A 102 5.75 -18.51 4.09
CA THR A 102 7.09 -19.11 4.21
C THR A 102 7.82 -18.63 5.46
N ALA A 103 7.59 -17.38 5.86
CA ALA A 103 8.17 -16.79 7.07
C ALA A 103 7.38 -17.14 8.36
N GLY A 104 6.27 -17.87 8.26
CA GLY A 104 5.41 -18.20 9.41
C GLY A 104 4.55 -17.04 9.91
N ASN A 105 4.44 -15.97 9.14
CA ASN A 105 3.62 -14.81 9.45
C ASN A 105 2.16 -15.00 8.97
N THR A 106 1.28 -14.16 9.51
CA THR A 106 -0.17 -14.18 9.22
C THR A 106 -0.55 -13.00 8.30
N TRP A 107 -1.65 -13.17 7.54
CA TRP A 107 -2.15 -12.14 6.64
C TRP A 107 -3.67 -12.16 6.53
N LYS A 108 -4.26 -11.02 6.19
CA LYS A 108 -5.65 -10.89 5.73
C LYS A 108 -5.75 -9.80 4.66
N SER A 109 -6.68 -10.00 3.73
CA SER A 109 -7.16 -8.95 2.83
C SER A 109 -8.56 -8.55 3.27
N TYR A 110 -8.71 -7.29 3.69
CA TYR A 110 -9.97 -6.71 4.14
C TYR A 110 -10.60 -5.92 2.99
N LEU A 111 -11.68 -6.44 2.46
CA LEU A 111 -12.29 -6.01 1.21
C LEU A 111 -13.66 -5.41 1.47
N GLU A 112 -13.82 -4.13 1.24
CA GLU A 112 -15.11 -3.51 1.41
C GLU A 112 -16.09 -3.96 0.32
N SER A 113 -17.31 -4.28 0.72
CA SER A 113 -18.40 -4.78 -0.14
C SER A 113 -18.12 -6.11 -0.86
N VAL A 114 -17.06 -6.86 -0.50
CA VAL A 114 -16.91 -8.23 -1.00
C VAL A 114 -18.13 -9.07 -0.58
N PRO A 115 -18.70 -9.90 -1.48
CA PRO A 115 -19.93 -10.62 -1.20
C PRO A 115 -19.89 -11.57 -0.01
N SER A 116 -18.74 -12.21 0.22
CA SER A 116 -18.55 -13.16 1.32
C SER A 116 -17.06 -13.41 1.57
N THR A 117 -16.75 -13.97 2.73
CA THR A 117 -15.41 -14.50 3.03
C THR A 117 -15.02 -15.56 1.98
N GLY A 118 -13.79 -15.48 1.49
CA GLY A 118 -13.24 -16.40 0.49
C GLY A 118 -13.81 -16.23 -0.92
N TYR A 119 -14.42 -15.11 -1.23
CA TYR A 119 -15.01 -14.84 -2.53
C TYR A 119 -13.95 -14.76 -3.64
N LEU A 120 -14.14 -15.54 -4.70
CA LEU A 120 -13.28 -15.58 -5.89
C LEU A 120 -14.05 -15.26 -7.19
N GLY A 121 -15.30 -14.85 -7.05
CA GLY A 121 -16.18 -14.54 -8.20
C GLY A 121 -15.88 -13.19 -8.84
N PRO A 122 -16.65 -12.82 -9.88
CA PRO A 122 -16.49 -11.58 -10.62
C PRO A 122 -16.86 -10.35 -9.77
N ASP A 123 -16.73 -9.19 -10.39
CA ASP A 123 -17.17 -7.92 -9.83
C ASP A 123 -18.61 -7.96 -9.32
N LYS A 124 -18.83 -7.30 -8.21
CA LYS A 124 -20.14 -7.06 -7.59
C LYS A 124 -20.16 -5.62 -7.06
N PHE A 125 -20.42 -4.68 -7.97
CA PHE A 125 -20.37 -3.25 -7.61
C PHE A 125 -21.05 -2.98 -6.25
N PRO A 126 -20.42 -2.21 -5.36
CA PRO A 126 -19.19 -1.44 -5.56
C PRO A 126 -17.86 -2.20 -5.30
N TYR A 127 -17.87 -3.52 -5.07
CA TYR A 127 -16.66 -4.35 -5.05
C TYR A 127 -16.16 -4.63 -6.47
N THR A 128 -14.86 -4.50 -6.69
CA THR A 128 -14.16 -4.89 -7.92
C THR A 128 -13.09 -5.93 -7.62
N ARG A 129 -13.12 -7.05 -8.34
CA ARG A 129 -12.15 -8.13 -8.18
C ARG A 129 -10.75 -7.71 -8.61
N GLY A 130 -10.63 -6.87 -9.64
CA GLY A 130 -9.35 -6.32 -10.10
C GLY A 130 -8.56 -5.62 -9.00
N HIS A 131 -9.22 -5.08 -7.99
CA HIS A 131 -8.61 -4.46 -6.81
C HIS A 131 -8.31 -5.46 -5.68
N ASN A 132 -8.61 -6.74 -5.88
CA ASN A 132 -8.28 -7.82 -4.95
C ASN A 132 -7.29 -8.79 -5.60
N PRO A 133 -6.01 -8.38 -5.83
CA PRO A 133 -5.02 -9.17 -6.54
C PRO A 133 -4.75 -10.51 -5.86
N ILE A 134 -4.88 -10.56 -4.54
CA ILE A 134 -4.63 -11.75 -3.73
C ILE A 134 -5.61 -12.88 -4.05
N SER A 135 -6.83 -12.55 -4.53
CA SER A 135 -7.83 -13.55 -4.95
C SER A 135 -7.43 -14.35 -6.20
N TYR A 136 -6.41 -13.90 -6.94
CA TYR A 136 -5.90 -14.59 -8.12
C TYR A 136 -4.73 -15.53 -7.81
N PHE A 137 -4.09 -15.43 -6.66
CA PHE A 137 -2.91 -16.23 -6.36
C PHE A 137 -3.25 -17.69 -6.11
N SER A 138 -2.50 -18.60 -6.77
CA SER A 138 -2.67 -20.05 -6.58
C SER A 138 -2.54 -20.48 -5.12
N ASP A 139 -1.70 -19.81 -4.36
CA ASP A 139 -1.52 -20.05 -2.91
C ASP A 139 -2.80 -19.80 -2.11
N VAL A 140 -3.69 -18.96 -2.63
CA VAL A 140 -4.95 -18.55 -2.00
C VAL A 140 -6.14 -19.24 -2.67
N ALA A 141 -6.28 -19.11 -3.98
CA ALA A 141 -7.44 -19.59 -4.72
C ALA A 141 -7.59 -21.12 -4.64
N ASN A 142 -6.48 -21.84 -4.62
CA ASN A 142 -6.46 -23.31 -4.53
C ASN A 142 -6.41 -23.85 -3.09
N SER A 143 -6.43 -22.98 -2.08
CA SER A 143 -6.36 -23.37 -0.67
C SER A 143 -7.66 -23.04 0.06
N ASN A 144 -8.36 -24.07 0.55
CA ASN A 144 -9.56 -23.87 1.35
C ASN A 144 -9.31 -23.14 2.68
N VAL A 145 -8.07 -23.12 3.15
CA VAL A 145 -7.68 -22.41 4.38
C VAL A 145 -7.28 -20.96 4.04
N GLN A 146 -6.38 -20.77 3.08
CA GLN A 146 -5.83 -19.44 2.80
C GLN A 146 -6.88 -18.48 2.22
N ARG A 147 -7.81 -18.97 1.39
CA ARG A 147 -8.86 -18.12 0.85
C ARG A 147 -9.80 -17.52 1.92
N LEU A 148 -9.88 -18.14 3.12
CA LEU A 148 -10.65 -17.59 4.24
C LEU A 148 -10.05 -16.31 4.82
N ASN A 149 -8.85 -15.93 4.41
CA ASN A 149 -8.23 -14.65 4.74
C ASN A 149 -8.66 -13.50 3.80
N LEU A 150 -9.42 -13.80 2.75
CA LEU A 150 -10.15 -12.79 1.97
C LEU A 150 -11.46 -12.51 2.70
N VAL A 151 -11.54 -11.42 3.44
CA VAL A 151 -12.65 -11.16 4.36
C VAL A 151 -13.36 -9.83 4.07
N PRO A 152 -14.66 -9.71 4.36
CA PRO A 152 -15.33 -8.42 4.39
C PRO A 152 -14.61 -7.43 5.31
N PHE A 153 -14.55 -6.17 4.91
CA PHE A 153 -13.85 -5.13 5.67
C PHE A 153 -14.34 -5.00 7.13
N THR A 154 -15.58 -5.36 7.42
CA THR A 154 -16.11 -5.39 8.79
C THR A 154 -15.30 -6.24 9.76
N HIS A 155 -14.57 -7.25 9.25
CA HIS A 155 -13.64 -8.05 10.05
C HIS A 155 -12.45 -7.22 10.57
N PHE A 156 -12.05 -6.15 9.87
CA PHE A 156 -10.98 -5.28 10.33
C PHE A 156 -11.32 -4.64 11.68
N HIS A 157 -12.55 -4.13 11.82
CA HIS A 157 -13.00 -3.56 13.10
C HIS A 157 -13.06 -4.61 14.22
N SER A 158 -13.49 -5.83 13.89
CA SER A 158 -13.50 -6.94 14.84
C SER A 158 -12.09 -7.33 15.28
N ASP A 159 -11.16 -7.43 14.33
CA ASP A 159 -9.77 -7.77 14.61
C ASP A 159 -9.07 -6.66 15.42
N LEU A 160 -9.37 -5.39 15.15
CA LEU A 160 -8.89 -4.26 15.98
C LEU A 160 -9.39 -4.37 17.42
N THR A 161 -10.70 -4.60 17.61
CA THR A 161 -11.33 -4.67 18.93
C THR A 161 -10.83 -5.86 19.74
N ASN A 162 -10.55 -6.98 19.08
CA ASN A 162 -10.13 -8.23 19.70
C ASN A 162 -8.59 -8.40 19.78
N HIS A 163 -7.80 -7.38 19.43
CA HIS A 163 -6.33 -7.44 19.38
C HIS A 163 -5.82 -8.62 18.54
N ALA A 164 -6.44 -8.83 17.38
CA ALA A 164 -6.22 -9.98 16.50
C ALA A 164 -5.79 -9.59 15.07
N LEU A 165 -5.19 -8.41 14.92
CA LEU A 165 -4.64 -7.99 13.63
C LEU A 165 -3.56 -8.97 13.17
N PRO A 166 -3.55 -9.39 11.88
CA PRO A 166 -2.46 -10.18 11.33
C PRO A 166 -1.18 -9.35 11.19
N ASN A 167 -0.08 -10.03 10.89
CA ASN A 167 1.18 -9.35 10.59
C ASN A 167 1.09 -8.48 9.33
N TYR A 168 0.33 -8.93 8.33
CA TYR A 168 0.09 -8.17 7.10
C TYR A 168 -1.41 -7.99 6.83
N SER A 169 -1.82 -6.76 6.66
CA SER A 169 -3.19 -6.36 6.31
C SER A 169 -3.19 -5.62 4.97
N PHE A 170 -3.92 -6.14 3.98
CA PHE A 170 -4.15 -5.47 2.71
C PHE A 170 -5.61 -5.00 2.66
N ILE A 171 -5.82 -3.69 2.69
CA ILE A 171 -7.14 -3.06 2.82
C ILE A 171 -7.51 -2.41 1.51
N VAL A 172 -8.70 -2.76 1.01
CA VAL A 172 -9.25 -2.21 -0.24
C VAL A 172 -10.64 -1.65 0.05
N PRO A 173 -10.78 -0.32 0.11
CA PRO A 173 -12.10 0.32 0.10
C PRO A 173 -12.84 -0.01 -1.20
N ASN A 174 -14.15 0.06 -1.20
CA ASN A 174 -14.93 -0.14 -2.41
C ASN A 174 -14.84 1.08 -3.35
N GLN A 175 -15.29 0.94 -4.58
CA GLN A 175 -15.20 2.00 -5.59
C GLN A 175 -15.91 3.31 -5.24
N GLN A 176 -16.78 3.34 -4.27
CA GLN A 176 -17.47 4.55 -3.81
C GLN A 176 -16.74 5.24 -2.65
N HIS A 177 -15.74 4.60 -2.07
CA HIS A 177 -14.98 5.11 -0.94
C HIS A 177 -13.48 5.28 -1.23
N ASN A 178 -12.94 4.61 -2.25
CA ASN A 178 -11.52 4.66 -2.61
C ASN A 178 -11.12 5.88 -3.47
N GLY A 179 -12.07 6.75 -3.85
CA GLY A 179 -11.79 7.90 -4.72
C GLY A 179 -12.22 7.71 -6.18
N HIS A 180 -12.71 6.54 -6.58
CA HIS A 180 -13.01 6.25 -7.99
C HIS A 180 -14.40 6.74 -8.41
N ASN A 181 -15.45 6.32 -7.71
CA ASN A 181 -16.83 6.59 -8.09
C ASN A 181 -17.54 7.56 -7.14
N CYS A 182 -18.63 8.16 -7.65
CA CYS A 182 -19.54 8.93 -6.83
C CYS A 182 -20.08 8.11 -5.66
N PRO A 183 -20.27 8.71 -4.48
CA PRO A 183 -20.98 8.07 -3.37
C PRO A 183 -22.39 7.64 -3.76
N PRO A 184 -23.03 6.69 -3.02
CA PRO A 184 -24.35 6.18 -3.34
C PRO A 184 -25.38 7.30 -3.51
N GLY A 185 -26.18 7.26 -4.59
CA GLY A 185 -27.27 8.19 -4.85
C GLY A 185 -26.85 9.61 -5.27
N THR A 186 -25.55 9.85 -5.56
CA THR A 186 -25.05 11.20 -5.87
C THR A 186 -24.50 11.35 -7.30
N SER A 187 -24.63 10.34 -8.15
CA SER A 187 -24.12 10.40 -9.53
C SER A 187 -25.06 11.22 -10.45
N PRO A 188 -24.51 12.17 -11.29
CA PRO A 188 -23.12 12.58 -11.31
C PRO A 188 -22.74 13.47 -10.11
N CYS A 189 -21.48 13.42 -9.70
CA CYS A 189 -20.98 14.20 -8.56
C CYS A 189 -19.68 14.95 -8.91
N SER A 190 -19.25 15.85 -8.02
CA SER A 190 -17.99 16.56 -8.16
C SER A 190 -16.83 15.76 -7.55
N ASP A 191 -15.59 15.95 -8.06
CA ASP A 191 -14.36 15.41 -7.46
C ASP A 191 -14.25 15.79 -5.97
N SER A 192 -14.68 17.01 -5.59
CA SER A 192 -14.68 17.44 -4.19
C SER A 192 -15.56 16.55 -3.30
N LEU A 193 -16.68 16.03 -3.80
CA LEU A 193 -17.51 15.11 -3.02
C LEU A 193 -16.84 13.74 -2.91
N ILE A 194 -16.26 13.24 -4.00
CA ILE A 194 -15.53 11.96 -4.01
C ILE A 194 -14.39 12.01 -2.98
N LEU A 195 -13.56 13.06 -3.03
CA LEU A 195 -12.41 13.21 -2.14
C LEU A 195 -12.83 13.37 -0.66
N ARG A 196 -13.89 14.13 -0.37
CA ARG A 196 -14.41 14.22 1.00
C ARG A 196 -14.93 12.87 1.51
N THR A 197 -15.51 12.07 0.63
CA THR A 197 -16.01 10.72 0.99
C THR A 197 -14.86 9.79 1.30
N LEU A 198 -13.80 9.79 0.48
CA LEU A 198 -12.56 9.05 0.72
C LEU A 198 -11.94 9.45 2.07
N ASP A 199 -11.77 10.76 2.32
CA ASP A 199 -11.14 11.24 3.56
C ASP A 199 -11.95 10.89 4.81
N ALA A 200 -13.28 11.00 4.71
CA ALA A 200 -14.18 10.60 5.78
C ALA A 200 -14.11 9.10 6.04
N TRP A 201 -14.02 8.29 4.98
CA TRP A 201 -13.86 6.84 5.10
C TRP A 201 -12.55 6.50 5.79
N LEU A 202 -11.42 7.06 5.35
CA LEU A 202 -10.11 6.88 5.97
C LEU A 202 -10.14 7.28 7.46
N LYS A 203 -10.70 8.46 7.76
CA LYS A 203 -10.78 8.96 9.13
C LYS A 203 -11.56 8.02 10.05
N ASN A 204 -12.72 7.56 9.59
CA ASN A 204 -13.65 6.78 10.41
C ASN A 204 -13.24 5.31 10.55
N ASN A 205 -12.62 4.75 9.51
CA ASN A 205 -12.34 3.32 9.42
C ASN A 205 -10.87 2.98 9.72
N ILE A 206 -9.94 3.84 9.31
CA ILE A 206 -8.50 3.63 9.53
C ILE A 206 -7.98 4.45 10.71
N GLY A 207 -8.58 5.61 10.96
CA GLY A 207 -8.19 6.46 12.09
C GLY A 207 -8.10 5.75 13.44
N PRO A 208 -9.07 4.88 13.84
CA PRO A 208 -9.03 4.13 15.09
C PRO A 208 -7.78 3.25 15.26
N LEU A 209 -7.24 2.67 14.18
CA LEU A 209 -5.99 1.89 14.20
C LEU A 209 -4.85 2.65 14.87
N LEU A 210 -4.74 3.95 14.58
CA LEU A 210 -3.60 4.77 15.02
C LEU A 210 -3.47 4.91 16.53
N SER A 211 -4.53 4.60 17.29
CA SER A 211 -4.55 4.66 18.74
C SER A 211 -4.48 3.29 19.43
N THR A 212 -4.46 2.19 18.67
CA THR A 212 -4.36 0.85 19.28
C THR A 212 -2.96 0.61 19.85
N PRO A 213 -2.84 -0.10 20.97
CA PRO A 213 -1.55 -0.40 21.59
C PRO A 213 -0.59 -1.13 20.63
N GLU A 214 -1.10 -2.09 19.85
CA GLU A 214 -0.33 -2.88 18.89
C GLU A 214 0.27 -1.99 17.82
N PHE A 215 -0.53 -1.10 17.24
CA PHE A 215 -0.02 -0.16 16.24
C PHE A 215 0.98 0.83 16.84
N GLN A 216 0.73 1.33 18.05
CA GLN A 216 1.61 2.27 18.73
C GLN A 216 2.95 1.64 19.16
N GLN A 217 3.04 0.33 19.29
CA GLN A 217 4.28 -0.36 19.58
C GLN A 217 5.25 -0.31 18.41
N ASP A 218 4.81 -0.74 17.22
CA ASP A 218 5.67 -0.81 16.03
C ASP A 218 4.90 -0.89 14.70
N GLY A 219 3.61 -0.59 14.69
CA GLY A 219 2.79 -0.67 13.49
C GLY A 219 3.25 0.27 12.38
N ILE A 220 3.06 -0.16 11.14
CA ILE A 220 3.29 0.64 9.93
C ILE A 220 2.01 0.64 9.11
N LEU A 221 1.51 1.82 8.80
CA LEU A 221 0.40 2.05 7.87
C LEU A 221 0.94 2.77 6.64
N ILE A 222 0.70 2.21 5.47
CA ILE A 222 1.00 2.81 4.16
C ILE A 222 -0.33 3.07 3.45
N ILE A 223 -0.66 4.33 3.21
CA ILE A 223 -1.77 4.73 2.37
C ILE A 223 -1.17 5.10 1.01
N VAL A 224 -1.52 4.34 -0.01
CA VAL A 224 -0.97 4.48 -1.37
C VAL A 224 -2.09 4.62 -2.37
N PHE A 225 -1.93 5.54 -3.34
CA PHE A 225 -2.80 5.62 -4.52
C PHE A 225 -2.22 4.72 -5.61
N ASP A 226 -3.06 3.87 -6.17
CA ASP A 226 -2.67 2.84 -7.15
C ASP A 226 -2.20 3.43 -8.48
N GLU A 227 -2.89 4.49 -8.96
CA GLU A 227 -2.52 5.24 -10.15
C GLU A 227 -2.95 6.71 -10.06
N GLY A 228 -2.36 7.55 -10.89
CA GLY A 228 -2.80 8.91 -11.11
C GLY A 228 -4.10 8.94 -11.92
N ARG A 229 -4.64 10.14 -12.18
CA ARG A 229 -5.71 10.29 -13.17
C ARG A 229 -5.25 9.78 -14.54
N GLU A 230 -6.17 9.29 -15.35
CA GLU A 230 -5.88 8.69 -16.66
C GLU A 230 -4.97 9.54 -17.58
N SER A 231 -5.08 10.87 -17.49
CA SER A 231 -4.24 11.80 -18.28
C SER A 231 -2.82 11.98 -17.73
N ASP A 232 -2.52 11.50 -16.51
CA ASP A 232 -1.20 11.55 -15.90
C ASP A 232 -0.47 10.23 -16.14
N THR A 233 0.42 10.22 -17.13
CA THR A 233 1.18 9.03 -17.54
C THR A 233 2.65 9.09 -17.13
N ALA A 234 2.99 10.00 -16.22
CA ALA A 234 4.37 10.11 -15.72
C ALA A 234 4.85 8.77 -15.16
N HIS A 235 6.00 8.29 -15.65
CA HIS A 235 6.60 7.00 -15.27
C HIS A 235 5.69 5.77 -15.42
N GLY A 236 4.65 5.87 -16.25
CA GLY A 236 3.75 4.79 -16.62
C GLY A 236 2.33 4.95 -16.07
N GLY A 237 2.15 5.18 -14.78
CA GLY A 237 0.83 5.28 -14.13
C GLY A 237 0.56 6.60 -13.41
N GLY A 238 1.43 7.60 -13.60
CA GLY A 238 1.25 8.95 -13.05
C GLY A 238 1.92 9.19 -11.70
N HIS A 239 2.04 10.47 -11.33
CA HIS A 239 2.57 10.92 -10.04
C HIS A 239 1.48 10.83 -8.98
N THR A 240 1.61 9.90 -8.04
CA THR A 240 0.59 9.60 -7.02
C THR A 240 1.05 9.94 -5.61
N ALA A 241 0.12 9.92 -4.64
CA ALA A 241 0.43 10.17 -3.24
C ALA A 241 0.69 8.85 -2.48
N THR A 242 1.73 8.84 -1.64
CA THR A 242 1.98 7.75 -0.68
C THR A 242 2.37 8.34 0.66
N VAL A 243 1.59 8.02 1.70
CA VAL A 243 1.77 8.49 3.07
C VAL A 243 2.08 7.30 3.95
N ILE A 244 3.19 7.38 4.70
CA ILE A 244 3.63 6.33 5.60
C ILE A 244 3.54 6.82 7.04
N VAL A 245 2.81 6.07 7.87
CA VAL A 245 2.45 6.41 9.25
C VAL A 245 2.91 5.30 10.18
N GLY A 246 3.49 5.66 11.31
CA GLY A 246 3.89 4.69 12.33
C GLY A 246 4.71 5.33 13.44
N PRO A 247 4.83 4.67 14.61
CA PRO A 247 5.60 5.20 15.73
C PRO A 247 7.10 5.36 15.41
N LYS A 248 7.63 4.47 14.57
CA LYS A 248 9.05 4.43 14.17
C LYS A 248 9.34 5.11 12.82
N VAL A 249 8.30 5.62 12.16
CA VAL A 249 8.42 6.36 10.90
C VAL A 249 8.88 7.79 11.18
N LYS A 250 9.76 8.32 10.35
CA LYS A 250 10.22 9.74 10.43
C LYS A 250 9.03 10.68 10.48
N LYS A 251 9.07 11.64 11.40
CA LYS A 251 8.01 12.63 11.58
C LYS A 251 8.25 13.86 10.71
N ALA A 252 7.17 14.43 10.17
CA ALA A 252 7.19 15.62 9.31
C ALA A 252 8.26 15.53 8.19
N PHE A 253 8.45 14.32 7.64
CA PHE A 253 9.49 14.04 6.66
C PHE A 253 8.94 13.99 5.24
N ARG A 254 9.72 14.51 4.29
CA ARG A 254 9.43 14.51 2.86
C ARG A 254 10.54 13.74 2.15
N SER A 255 10.26 12.48 1.77
CA SER A 255 11.20 11.70 0.96
C SER A 255 11.18 12.21 -0.47
N SER A 256 12.33 12.53 -1.01
CA SER A 256 12.55 12.84 -2.43
C SER A 256 13.11 11.67 -3.21
N GLN A 257 13.16 10.49 -2.61
CA GLN A 257 13.53 9.26 -3.31
C GLN A 257 12.50 8.97 -4.40
N PHE A 258 12.98 8.53 -5.56
CA PHE A 258 12.09 8.00 -6.58
C PHE A 258 11.61 6.62 -6.16
N ASP A 259 10.31 6.49 -5.96
CA ASP A 259 9.65 5.26 -5.53
C ASP A 259 8.50 4.90 -6.46
N GLN A 260 8.23 3.61 -6.58
CA GLN A 260 7.07 3.02 -7.24
C GLN A 260 6.49 1.88 -6.38
N HIS A 261 5.46 1.17 -6.86
CA HIS A 261 4.78 0.14 -6.07
C HIS A 261 5.69 -1.01 -5.61
N GLN A 262 6.71 -1.39 -6.38
CA GLN A 262 7.70 -2.39 -5.95
C GLN A 262 8.52 -1.95 -4.73
N ASN A 263 8.69 -0.64 -4.50
CA ASN A 263 9.35 -0.11 -3.31
C ASN A 263 8.45 -0.25 -2.06
N VAL A 264 7.12 -0.07 -2.20
CA VAL A 264 6.15 -0.36 -1.12
C VAL A 264 6.19 -1.85 -0.77
N LEU A 265 6.14 -2.74 -1.77
CA LEU A 265 6.23 -4.18 -1.56
C LEU A 265 7.54 -4.57 -0.84
N ARG A 266 8.67 -4.01 -1.29
CA ARG A 266 9.97 -4.20 -0.65
C ARG A 266 9.94 -3.76 0.81
N THR A 267 9.48 -2.54 1.07
CA THR A 267 9.40 -1.95 2.42
C THR A 267 8.52 -2.78 3.35
N ALA A 268 7.37 -3.26 2.85
CA ALA A 268 6.46 -4.09 3.63
C ALA A 268 7.12 -5.43 4.04
N LEU A 269 7.84 -6.07 3.12
CA LEU A 269 8.54 -7.33 3.39
C LEU A 269 9.70 -7.12 4.36
N ASP A 270 10.52 -6.08 4.16
CA ASP A 270 11.63 -5.74 5.08
C ASP A 270 11.12 -5.44 6.49
N ALA A 271 10.00 -4.72 6.61
CA ALA A 271 9.38 -4.44 7.91
C ALA A 271 8.90 -5.72 8.62
N LEU A 272 8.46 -6.72 7.87
CA LEU A 272 8.09 -8.05 8.40
C LEU A 272 9.30 -8.97 8.64
N GLY A 273 10.53 -8.51 8.41
CA GLY A 273 11.73 -9.32 8.52
C GLY A 273 11.88 -10.36 7.41
N ILE A 274 11.23 -10.16 6.27
CA ILE A 274 11.23 -11.09 5.14
C ILE A 274 12.15 -10.54 4.04
N HIS A 275 13.32 -11.17 3.87
CA HIS A 275 14.35 -10.74 2.92
C HIS A 275 14.39 -11.60 1.64
N HIS A 276 13.23 -12.10 1.23
CA HIS A 276 13.00 -12.76 -0.05
C HIS A 276 11.89 -12.04 -0.79
N TYR A 277 12.20 -11.47 -1.94
CA TYR A 277 11.37 -10.47 -2.61
C TYR A 277 10.87 -10.98 -3.97
N PRO A 278 9.56 -10.93 -4.23
CA PRO A 278 9.00 -11.32 -5.52
C PRO A 278 9.23 -10.23 -6.58
N GLY A 279 9.46 -10.64 -7.82
CA GLY A 279 9.55 -9.75 -8.98
C GLY A 279 10.54 -8.61 -8.82
N GLN A 280 10.18 -7.41 -9.27
CA GLN A 280 11.04 -6.22 -9.24
C GLN A 280 11.32 -5.70 -7.82
N SER A 281 10.56 -6.13 -6.81
CA SER A 281 10.90 -5.78 -5.42
C SER A 281 12.25 -6.35 -4.97
N ALA A 282 12.79 -7.36 -5.68
CA ALA A 282 14.12 -7.93 -5.41
C ALA A 282 15.25 -6.95 -5.70
N THR A 283 15.08 -6.04 -6.64
CA THR A 283 16.07 -5.01 -7.01
C THR A 283 15.68 -3.61 -6.58
N ALA A 284 14.44 -3.43 -6.11
CA ALA A 284 14.01 -2.17 -5.52
C ALA A 284 14.72 -1.91 -4.20
N VAL A 285 14.85 -0.64 -3.84
CA VAL A 285 15.23 -0.23 -2.49
C VAL A 285 13.98 -0.03 -1.65
N ASP A 286 14.10 -0.15 -0.34
CA ASP A 286 13.06 0.25 0.58
C ASP A 286 12.82 1.77 0.55
N MET A 287 11.65 2.19 0.96
CA MET A 287 11.31 3.61 1.05
C MET A 287 12.10 4.26 2.19
N ASN A 288 12.78 5.37 1.90
CA ASN A 288 13.61 6.09 2.89
C ASN A 288 12.76 6.88 3.88
N VAL A 289 12.03 6.19 4.74
CA VAL A 289 11.07 6.80 5.68
C VAL A 289 11.29 6.40 7.14
N PHE A 290 12.33 5.60 7.42
CA PHE A 290 12.71 5.11 8.75
C PHE A 290 14.01 5.72 9.28
#